data_134d6a6dab392c554e2506f22539af65
#
_entry.id   134d6a6dab392c554e2506f22539af65
#
_cell.length_a   1.000
_cell.length_b   1.000
_cell.length_c   1.000
_cell.angle_alpha   90.00
_cell.angle_beta   90.00
_cell.angle_gamma   90.00
#
_symmetry.space_group_name_H-M   'P 1'
#
loop_
_entity.id
_entity.type
_entity.pdbx_description
1 polymer ?
#
loop_
_entity_poly.entity_id
_entity_poly.type
_entity_poly.pdbx_seq_one_letter_code
_entity_poly.pdbx_strand_id
1 'polypeptide(L)'
;APCCARRRRRSKADSSFRKGKHRLHISAELLPLTCKPDLIYLHEGDVLRAGSFSFEVIETPGHDPWHICLYEPDRKLMIIGDHVLERITPSVSSWFPAYNALEEFLESLGKMYSYDVDLVLPAHGTPYTGLRERVMFLIAHHGERLQELYDLVAAGHDDIVSISSHAKWRYENWNEWPLDQKFFSMGETMAHLVHLVCEGKIKQTICGDEYRFELP
;
A
#
# COMPACT_ATOMS: atom_id res chain seq x y z
N ALA A 1 23.54 -2.77 -2.03
CA ALA A 1 22.84 -1.56 -1.61
C ALA A 1 21.77 -1.95 -0.60
N PRO A 2 21.58 -1.26 0.52
CA PRO A 2 20.74 -1.72 1.61
C PRO A 2 19.30 -1.27 1.41
N CYS A 3 18.45 -2.12 0.89
CA CYS A 3 17.00 -1.91 0.90
C CYS A 3 16.37 -2.26 2.26
N CYS A 4 17.05 -3.06 3.08
CA CYS A 4 16.59 -3.48 4.40
C CYS A 4 17.50 -2.93 5.49
N ALA A 5 17.36 -1.64 5.82
CA ALA A 5 17.72 -1.20 7.14
C ALA A 5 16.74 -1.85 8.11
N ARG A 6 17.21 -2.90 8.83
CA ARG A 6 16.44 -3.49 9.94
C ARG A 6 15.82 -2.37 10.73
N ARG A 7 14.49 -2.39 10.90
CA ARG A 7 13.79 -1.53 11.86
C ARG A 7 14.55 -1.58 13.18
N ARG A 8 15.41 -0.60 13.41
CA ARG A 8 15.77 -0.26 14.79
C ARG A 8 14.47 0.20 15.42
N ARG A 9 14.10 -0.45 16.55
CA ARG A 9 13.01 0.01 17.42
C ARG A 9 13.00 1.53 17.35
N ARG A 10 11.86 2.12 16.98
CA ARG A 10 11.66 3.58 16.98
C ARG A 10 12.10 4.10 18.35
N SER A 11 13.37 4.47 18.47
CA SER A 11 13.80 5.30 19.58
C SER A 11 13.18 6.68 19.31
N LYS A 12 12.70 7.33 20.35
CA LYS A 12 12.07 8.68 20.35
C LYS A 12 12.93 9.79 19.72
N ALA A 13 13.98 9.47 18.97
CA ALA A 13 14.99 10.41 18.48
C ALA A 13 14.94 10.71 16.98
N ASP A 14 14.05 10.12 16.18
CA ASP A 14 14.03 10.41 14.75
C ASP A 14 12.84 11.26 14.29
N SER A 15 12.58 12.32 15.10
CA SER A 15 11.66 13.40 14.72
C SER A 15 12.25 14.34 13.64
N SER A 16 13.51 14.14 13.22
CA SER A 16 14.18 15.01 12.25
C SER A 16 13.70 14.78 10.80
N PHE A 17 13.22 13.56 10.47
CA PHE A 17 12.67 13.29 9.15
C PHE A 17 11.27 13.88 8.93
N ARG A 18 10.54 14.12 10.02
CA ARG A 18 9.17 14.71 9.98
C ARG A 18 9.16 16.25 9.89
N LYS A 19 10.31 16.92 10.00
CA LYS A 19 10.43 18.38 9.90
C LYS A 19 10.95 18.89 8.57
N GLY A 20 11.18 18.03 7.60
CA GLY A 20 11.42 18.42 6.22
C GLY A 20 10.14 19.02 5.65
N LYS A 21 10.14 20.34 5.39
CA LYS A 21 9.12 21.04 4.59
C LYS A 21 9.13 20.46 3.19
N HIS A 22 8.60 19.25 2.98
CA HIS A 22 8.23 18.78 1.65
C HIS A 22 6.97 19.55 1.25
N ARG A 23 7.19 20.78 0.72
CA ARG A 23 6.20 21.41 -0.14
C ARG A 23 6.00 20.44 -1.30
N LEU A 24 4.84 19.79 -1.36
CA LEU A 24 4.34 19.32 -2.63
C LEU A 24 4.27 20.57 -3.53
N HIS A 25 5.23 20.75 -4.44
CA HIS A 25 5.09 21.65 -5.55
C HIS A 25 4.10 21.02 -6.55
N ILE A 26 2.82 21.06 -6.20
CA ILE A 26 1.80 21.06 -7.24
C ILE A 26 2.03 22.38 -7.94
N SER A 27 2.54 22.33 -9.19
CA SER A 27 2.74 23.56 -9.96
C SER A 27 1.39 24.28 -10.02
N ALA A 28 1.36 25.53 -9.59
CA ALA A 28 0.16 26.36 -9.54
C ALA A 28 -0.52 26.56 -10.93
N GLU A 29 0.07 26.01 -11.99
CA GLU A 29 -0.41 26.04 -13.36
C GLU A 29 -1.52 24.99 -13.65
N LEU A 30 -1.65 23.95 -12.81
CA LEU A 30 -2.62 22.87 -13.03
C LEU A 30 -4.00 23.10 -12.40
N LEU A 31 -4.12 24.03 -11.46
CA LEU A 31 -5.38 24.41 -10.85
C LEU A 31 -5.41 25.91 -10.62
N PRO A 32 -6.27 26.68 -11.32
CA PRO A 32 -6.52 28.06 -10.97
C PRO A 32 -7.31 28.12 -9.66
N LEU A 33 -6.65 27.79 -8.53
CA LEU A 33 -7.21 28.03 -7.22
C LEU A 33 -7.20 29.53 -6.99
N THR A 34 -8.37 30.13 -7.03
CA THR A 34 -8.58 31.56 -6.75
C THR A 34 -8.33 31.90 -5.27
N CYS A 35 -8.20 30.88 -4.40
CA CYS A 35 -7.82 31.02 -3.01
C CYS A 35 -6.84 29.92 -2.59
N LYS A 36 -5.90 30.25 -1.71
CA LYS A 36 -5.01 29.29 -1.08
C LYS A 36 -5.77 28.58 0.04
N PRO A 37 -5.91 27.22 -0.02
CA PRO A 37 -6.57 26.51 1.06
C PRO A 37 -5.72 26.55 2.35
N ASP A 38 -6.40 26.60 3.48
CA ASP A 38 -5.78 26.30 4.76
C ASP A 38 -5.63 24.78 4.86
N LEU A 39 -4.40 24.31 5.09
CA LEU A 39 -4.07 22.90 5.18
C LEU A 39 -3.89 22.52 6.65
N ILE A 40 -4.60 21.48 7.06
CA ILE A 40 -4.42 20.84 8.37
C ILE A 40 -3.83 19.46 8.12
N TYR A 41 -2.68 19.17 8.72
CA TYR A 41 -2.05 17.86 8.67
C TYR A 41 -2.58 17.01 9.81
N LEU A 42 -3.02 15.79 9.48
CA LEU A 42 -3.55 14.83 10.44
C LEU A 42 -2.52 13.73 10.71
N HIS A 43 -2.49 13.26 11.94
CA HIS A 43 -1.60 12.20 12.39
C HIS A 43 -2.35 11.14 13.19
N GLU A 44 -1.73 10.00 13.37
CA GLU A 44 -2.23 8.90 14.21
C GLU A 44 -2.72 9.40 15.57
N GLY A 45 -3.97 9.11 15.91
CA GLY A 45 -4.60 9.51 17.18
C GLY A 45 -5.19 10.90 17.21
N ASP A 46 -5.06 11.71 16.14
CA ASP A 46 -5.80 12.96 16.05
C ASP A 46 -7.31 12.70 16.01
N VAL A 47 -8.09 13.66 16.49
CA VAL A 47 -9.56 13.54 16.52
C VAL A 47 -10.20 14.59 15.64
N LEU A 48 -10.90 14.15 14.61
CA LEU A 48 -11.72 14.99 13.73
C LEU A 48 -13.16 15.02 14.22
N ARG A 49 -13.71 16.21 14.40
CA ARG A 49 -15.14 16.39 14.76
C ARG A 49 -15.93 16.91 13.60
N ALA A 50 -17.03 16.19 13.26
CA ALA A 50 -17.95 16.57 12.19
C ALA A 50 -19.39 16.39 12.68
N GLY A 51 -20.06 17.48 13.03
CA GLY A 51 -21.39 17.44 13.64
C GLY A 51 -21.38 16.68 14.96
N SER A 52 -22.13 15.59 15.04
CA SER A 52 -22.20 14.69 16.21
C SER A 52 -21.19 13.53 16.15
N PHE A 53 -20.34 13.48 15.13
CA PHE A 53 -19.33 12.43 14.97
C PHE A 53 -17.98 12.87 15.52
N SER A 54 -17.23 11.93 16.07
CA SER A 54 -15.88 12.11 16.58
C SER A 54 -14.97 11.00 16.06
N PHE A 55 -14.25 11.28 14.98
CA PHE A 55 -13.42 10.31 14.29
C PHE A 55 -11.98 10.35 14.82
N GLU A 56 -11.47 9.20 15.22
CA GLU A 56 -10.04 8.98 15.45
C GLU A 56 -9.32 8.74 14.11
N VAL A 57 -8.20 9.41 13.92
CA VAL A 57 -7.34 9.25 12.74
C VAL A 57 -6.41 8.07 12.95
N ILE A 58 -6.39 7.16 11.99
CA ILE A 58 -5.54 5.97 11.99
C ILE A 58 -4.66 6.03 10.74
N GLU A 59 -3.35 6.13 10.90
CA GLU A 59 -2.42 6.04 9.78
C GLU A 59 -2.38 4.58 9.26
N THR A 60 -2.66 4.40 7.98
CA THR A 60 -2.72 3.10 7.29
C THR A 60 -1.91 3.13 5.99
N PRO A 61 -0.58 3.32 6.07
CA PRO A 61 0.26 3.36 4.88
C PRO A 61 0.27 2.02 4.15
N GLY A 62 0.59 2.06 2.85
CA GLY A 62 0.74 0.90 1.99
C GLY A 62 0.16 1.10 0.60
N HIS A 63 -1.16 1.26 0.45
CA HIS A 63 -1.78 1.69 -0.81
C HIS A 63 -1.26 3.07 -1.23
N ASP A 64 -1.23 3.99 -0.29
CA ASP A 64 -0.55 5.28 -0.37
C ASP A 64 0.29 5.48 0.89
N PRO A 65 1.50 6.09 0.81
CA PRO A 65 2.38 6.27 1.97
C PRO A 65 1.78 7.12 3.10
N TRP A 66 0.78 7.93 2.80
CA TRP A 66 0.11 8.82 3.76
C TRP A 66 -1.37 8.50 3.93
N HIS A 67 -1.80 7.31 3.54
CA HIS A 67 -3.19 6.89 3.69
C HIS A 67 -3.61 6.91 5.16
N ILE A 68 -4.83 7.37 5.42
CA ILE A 68 -5.47 7.35 6.73
C ILE A 68 -6.86 6.72 6.64
N CYS A 69 -7.27 6.08 7.72
CA CYS A 69 -8.64 5.70 8.01
C CYS A 69 -9.20 6.58 9.13
N LEU A 70 -10.52 6.69 9.21
CA LEU A 70 -11.21 7.44 10.26
C LEU A 70 -12.15 6.50 10.99
N TYR A 71 -11.96 6.34 12.30
CA TYR A 71 -12.77 5.45 13.14
C TYR A 71 -13.66 6.23 14.10
N GLU A 72 -14.94 5.92 14.11
CA GLU A 72 -15.93 6.47 15.05
C GLU A 72 -16.34 5.38 16.04
N PRO A 73 -15.84 5.42 17.29
CA PRO A 73 -15.98 4.32 18.23
C PRO A 73 -17.40 4.13 18.77
N ASP A 74 -18.17 5.22 18.99
CA ASP A 74 -19.50 5.13 19.58
C ASP A 74 -20.50 4.43 18.64
N ARG A 75 -20.30 4.52 17.33
CA ARG A 75 -21.13 3.91 16.29
C ARG A 75 -20.45 2.76 15.59
N LYS A 76 -19.22 2.42 16.00
CA LYS A 76 -18.41 1.37 15.38
C LYS A 76 -18.32 1.49 13.86
N LEU A 77 -18.14 2.71 13.37
CA LEU A 77 -18.11 3.07 11.97
C LEU A 77 -16.68 3.39 11.54
N MET A 78 -16.25 2.85 10.40
CA MET A 78 -14.93 3.11 9.84
C MET A 78 -15.04 3.67 8.42
N ILE A 79 -14.52 4.88 8.18
CA ILE A 79 -14.25 5.38 6.83
C ILE A 79 -12.85 4.89 6.47
N ILE A 80 -12.77 3.95 5.51
CA ILE A 80 -11.56 3.16 5.31
C ILE A 80 -10.78 3.53 4.03
N GLY A 81 -11.28 4.49 3.23
CA GLY A 81 -10.62 4.88 1.99
C GLY A 81 -10.44 3.70 1.04
N ASP A 82 -9.25 3.61 0.45
CA ASP A 82 -8.84 2.51 -0.42
C ASP A 82 -7.99 1.45 0.29
N HIS A 83 -8.05 1.41 1.63
CA HIS A 83 -7.25 0.45 2.39
C HIS A 83 -7.86 -0.96 2.40
N VAL A 84 -9.17 -1.10 2.69
CA VAL A 84 -9.88 -2.39 2.64
C VAL A 84 -11.17 -2.23 1.86
N LEU A 85 -11.23 -2.82 0.68
CA LEU A 85 -12.38 -2.76 -0.21
C LEU A 85 -13.14 -4.09 -0.19
N GLU A 86 -14.49 -4.04 -0.27
CA GLU A 86 -15.36 -5.21 -0.11
C GLU A 86 -15.04 -6.35 -1.10
N ARG A 87 -14.87 -6.01 -2.39
CA ARG A 87 -14.83 -7.00 -3.48
C ARG A 87 -13.53 -7.05 -4.25
N ILE A 88 -12.85 -5.92 -4.35
CA ILE A 88 -11.59 -5.82 -5.08
C ILE A 88 -10.42 -5.74 -4.12
N THR A 89 -9.27 -6.20 -4.55
CA THR A 89 -8.01 -6.01 -3.83
C THR A 89 -7.51 -4.60 -4.11
N PRO A 90 -7.23 -3.80 -3.08
CA PRO A 90 -6.56 -2.51 -3.27
C PRO A 90 -5.21 -2.69 -3.96
N SER A 91 -4.89 -1.80 -4.88
CA SER A 91 -3.57 -1.82 -5.51
C SER A 91 -2.51 -1.38 -4.50
N VAL A 92 -1.50 -2.22 -4.30
CA VAL A 92 -0.29 -1.89 -3.53
C VAL A 92 0.86 -1.87 -4.50
N SER A 93 1.31 -0.68 -4.86
CA SER A 93 2.35 -0.51 -5.88
C SER A 93 3.61 0.09 -5.28
N SER A 94 4.78 -0.38 -5.72
CA SER A 94 6.06 0.22 -5.39
C SER A 94 6.78 0.57 -6.69
N TRP A 95 7.15 1.85 -6.81
CA TRP A 95 7.95 2.34 -7.93
C TRP A 95 9.37 2.69 -7.47
N PHE A 96 9.62 2.60 -6.18
CA PHE A 96 10.90 2.89 -5.56
C PHE A 96 11.30 1.73 -4.65
N PRO A 97 12.41 1.01 -4.96
CA PRO A 97 12.85 -0.15 -4.17
C PRO A 97 13.19 0.17 -2.71
N ALA A 98 13.36 1.45 -2.38
CA ALA A 98 13.63 1.89 -1.01
C ALA A 98 12.40 1.90 -0.09
N TYR A 99 11.19 1.72 -0.63
CA TYR A 99 9.93 1.72 0.10
C TYR A 99 9.23 0.38 -0.03
N ASN A 100 9.09 -0.33 1.08
CA ASN A 100 8.38 -1.61 1.15
C ASN A 100 6.89 -1.37 1.40
N ALA A 101 6.17 -0.97 0.34
CA ALA A 101 4.75 -0.64 0.41
C ALA A 101 3.90 -1.81 0.90
N LEU A 102 4.25 -3.05 0.51
CA LEU A 102 3.50 -4.23 0.92
C LEU A 102 3.64 -4.52 2.41
N GLU A 103 4.81 -4.36 3.00
CA GLU A 103 4.99 -4.52 4.45
C GLU A 103 4.16 -3.52 5.24
N GLU A 104 4.21 -2.24 4.84
CA GLU A 104 3.39 -1.20 5.48
C GLU A 104 1.89 -1.50 5.33
N PHE A 105 1.47 -2.01 4.17
CA PHE A 105 0.09 -2.39 3.93
C PHE A 105 -0.35 -3.57 4.82
N LEU A 106 0.47 -4.63 4.91
CA LEU A 106 0.18 -5.80 5.75
C LEU A 106 0.14 -5.44 7.25
N GLU A 107 1.06 -4.58 7.71
CA GLU A 107 1.02 -4.07 9.08
C GLU A 107 -0.25 -3.24 9.33
N SER A 108 -0.65 -2.41 8.36
CA SER A 108 -1.88 -1.63 8.43
C SER A 108 -3.13 -2.50 8.45
N LEU A 109 -3.16 -3.59 7.67
CA LEU A 109 -4.23 -4.60 7.75
C LEU A 109 -4.30 -5.24 9.14
N GLY A 110 -3.14 -5.58 9.74
CA GLY A 110 -3.07 -6.08 11.11
C GLY A 110 -3.63 -5.11 12.14
N LYS A 111 -3.42 -3.80 11.98
CA LYS A 111 -4.08 -2.78 12.81
C LYS A 111 -5.60 -2.84 12.66
N MET A 112 -6.12 -2.89 11.43
CA MET A 112 -7.57 -2.89 11.17
C MET A 112 -8.27 -4.09 11.81
N TYR A 113 -7.60 -5.25 11.90
CA TYR A 113 -8.15 -6.43 12.54
C TYR A 113 -8.51 -6.21 14.02
N SER A 114 -7.83 -5.31 14.72
CA SER A 114 -8.05 -5.04 16.14
C SER A 114 -9.25 -4.13 16.44
N TYR A 115 -9.76 -3.42 15.45
CA TYR A 115 -10.89 -2.50 15.63
C TYR A 115 -12.24 -3.25 15.66
N ASP A 116 -13.15 -2.74 16.49
CA ASP A 116 -14.52 -3.24 16.57
C ASP A 116 -15.43 -2.40 15.66
N VAL A 117 -15.68 -2.89 14.44
CA VAL A 117 -16.35 -2.15 13.37
C VAL A 117 -17.59 -2.90 12.90
N ASP A 118 -18.74 -2.24 13.01
CA ASP A 118 -20.03 -2.76 12.52
C ASP A 118 -20.30 -2.33 11.07
N LEU A 119 -19.83 -1.13 10.66
CA LEU A 119 -20.07 -0.58 9.33
C LEU A 119 -18.78 0.02 8.75
N VAL A 120 -18.43 -0.43 7.56
CA VAL A 120 -17.29 0.06 6.78
C VAL A 120 -17.77 0.91 5.62
N LEU A 121 -17.18 2.10 5.47
CA LEU A 121 -17.41 3.04 4.38
C LEU A 121 -16.15 3.14 3.51
N PRO A 122 -16.06 2.39 2.41
CA PRO A 122 -14.92 2.42 1.50
C PRO A 122 -15.01 3.60 0.51
N ALA A 123 -13.87 3.98 -0.10
CA ALA A 123 -13.85 4.97 -1.17
C ALA A 123 -14.48 4.43 -2.48
N HIS A 124 -14.42 3.12 -2.69
CA HIS A 124 -14.99 2.46 -3.86
C HIS A 124 -15.92 1.30 -3.45
N GLY A 125 -17.04 1.17 -4.17
CA GLY A 125 -18.06 0.15 -3.90
C GLY A 125 -19.17 0.64 -2.97
N THR A 126 -19.72 -0.28 -2.17
CA THR A 126 -20.84 0.00 -1.26
C THR A 126 -20.40 -0.17 0.18
N PRO A 127 -21.08 0.50 1.14
CA PRO A 127 -20.89 0.21 2.56
C PRO A 127 -21.09 -1.28 2.85
N TYR A 128 -20.26 -1.85 3.74
CA TYR A 128 -20.31 -3.28 4.05
C TYR A 128 -20.01 -3.56 5.54
N THR A 129 -20.20 -4.81 5.94
CA THR A 129 -19.91 -5.35 7.27
C THR A 129 -18.87 -6.47 7.15
N GLY A 130 -18.28 -6.93 8.27
CA GLY A 130 -17.31 -8.03 8.23
C GLY A 130 -15.89 -7.59 7.87
N LEU A 131 -15.43 -6.48 8.47
CA LEU A 131 -14.08 -5.97 8.25
C LEU A 131 -13.00 -7.01 8.55
N ARG A 132 -13.12 -7.76 9.65
CA ARG A 132 -12.10 -8.73 10.07
C ARG A 132 -11.93 -9.88 9.07
N GLU A 133 -13.03 -10.42 8.58
CA GLU A 133 -13.04 -11.48 7.58
C GLU A 133 -12.39 -10.99 6.27
N ARG A 134 -12.69 -9.75 5.89
CA ARG A 134 -12.10 -9.17 4.69
C ARG A 134 -10.60 -8.90 4.84
N VAL A 135 -10.16 -8.43 5.99
CA VAL A 135 -8.74 -8.25 6.33
C VAL A 135 -7.99 -9.57 6.24
N MET A 136 -8.52 -10.64 6.83
CA MET A 136 -7.92 -11.97 6.77
C MET A 136 -7.80 -12.49 5.34
N PHE A 137 -8.84 -12.27 4.53
CA PHE A 137 -8.81 -12.61 3.11
C PHE A 137 -7.68 -11.88 2.38
N LEU A 138 -7.51 -10.58 2.60
CA LEU A 138 -6.47 -9.78 1.94
C LEU A 138 -5.07 -10.23 2.36
N ILE A 139 -4.85 -10.51 3.65
CA ILE A 139 -3.56 -11.05 4.14
C ILE A 139 -3.24 -12.38 3.45
N ALA A 140 -4.20 -13.29 3.38
CA ALA A 140 -4.01 -14.59 2.70
C ALA A 140 -3.73 -14.40 1.21
N HIS A 141 -4.48 -13.52 0.53
CA HIS A 141 -4.28 -13.20 -0.89
C HIS A 141 -2.86 -12.70 -1.18
N HIS A 142 -2.34 -11.77 -0.37
CA HIS A 142 -0.96 -11.30 -0.56
C HIS A 142 0.08 -12.37 -0.25
N GLY A 143 -0.19 -13.26 0.72
CA GLY A 143 0.65 -14.43 0.98
C GLY A 143 0.73 -15.39 -0.22
N GLU A 144 -0.41 -15.68 -0.85
CA GLU A 144 -0.46 -16.51 -2.07
C GLU A 144 0.27 -15.83 -3.23
N ARG A 145 0.11 -14.53 -3.40
CA ARG A 145 0.82 -13.75 -4.43
C ARG A 145 2.33 -13.74 -4.20
N LEU A 146 2.79 -13.58 -2.98
CA LEU A 146 4.22 -13.65 -2.62
C LEU A 146 4.82 -15.01 -2.99
N GLN A 147 4.12 -16.11 -2.69
CA GLN A 147 4.58 -17.44 -3.04
C GLN A 147 4.63 -17.65 -4.56
N GLU A 148 3.60 -17.21 -5.26
CA GLU A 148 3.56 -17.29 -6.73
C GLU A 148 4.73 -16.56 -7.39
N LEU A 149 5.02 -15.33 -6.97
CA LEU A 149 6.11 -14.54 -7.56
C LEU A 149 7.49 -15.12 -7.18
N TYR A 150 7.63 -15.66 -5.97
CA TYR A 150 8.83 -16.40 -5.60
C TYR A 150 9.06 -17.60 -6.52
N ASP A 151 8.01 -18.38 -6.81
CA ASP A 151 8.10 -19.55 -7.69
C ASP A 151 8.46 -19.15 -9.13
N LEU A 152 7.96 -18.02 -9.63
CA LEU A 152 8.35 -17.49 -10.95
C LEU A 152 9.83 -17.09 -10.99
N VAL A 153 10.34 -16.44 -9.97
CA VAL A 153 11.79 -16.14 -9.87
C VAL A 153 12.60 -17.43 -9.82
N ALA A 154 12.16 -18.42 -9.04
CA ALA A 154 12.80 -19.74 -8.98
C ALA A 154 12.77 -20.50 -10.33
N ALA A 155 11.76 -20.25 -11.15
CA ALA A 155 11.66 -20.79 -12.52
C ALA A 155 12.53 -20.07 -13.56
N GLY A 156 13.22 -18.98 -13.16
CA GLY A 156 14.16 -18.23 -14.00
C GLY A 156 13.59 -16.98 -14.66
N HIS A 157 12.39 -16.53 -14.27
CA HIS A 157 11.90 -15.21 -14.63
C HIS A 157 12.62 -14.17 -13.76
N ASP A 158 13.39 -13.28 -14.38
CA ASP A 158 14.30 -12.41 -13.65
C ASP A 158 14.04 -10.90 -13.80
N ASP A 159 13.16 -10.48 -14.69
CA ASP A 159 12.78 -9.10 -14.90
C ASP A 159 11.29 -8.84 -14.61
N ILE A 160 10.95 -7.58 -14.34
CA ILE A 160 9.61 -7.19 -13.93
C ILE A 160 8.53 -7.52 -14.99
N VAL A 161 8.84 -7.40 -16.27
CA VAL A 161 7.89 -7.64 -17.37
C VAL A 161 7.66 -9.14 -17.49
N SER A 162 8.74 -9.95 -17.49
CA SER A 162 8.67 -11.40 -17.53
C SER A 162 7.88 -11.95 -16.34
N ILE A 163 8.20 -11.52 -15.13
CA ILE A 163 7.51 -11.97 -13.91
C ILE A 163 6.03 -11.56 -13.95
N SER A 164 5.73 -10.28 -14.24
CA SER A 164 4.35 -9.80 -14.28
C SER A 164 3.51 -10.49 -15.35
N SER A 165 4.09 -10.76 -16.51
CA SER A 165 3.36 -11.40 -17.62
C SER A 165 3.03 -12.87 -17.39
N HIS A 166 3.74 -13.54 -16.48
CA HIS A 166 3.50 -14.94 -16.11
C HIS A 166 2.73 -15.13 -14.81
N ALA A 167 2.56 -14.06 -14.03
CA ALA A 167 1.73 -14.09 -12.84
C ALA A 167 0.24 -14.23 -13.19
N LYS A 168 -0.53 -14.83 -12.28
CA LYS A 168 -1.97 -15.04 -12.44
C LYS A 168 -2.74 -13.76 -12.15
N TRP A 169 -3.33 -13.19 -13.16
CA TRP A 169 -4.20 -12.04 -13.05
C TRP A 169 -5.65 -12.41 -13.34
N ARG A 170 -6.54 -11.49 -13.03
CA ARG A 170 -7.97 -11.65 -13.32
C ARG A 170 -8.26 -11.77 -14.82
N TYR A 171 -7.45 -11.13 -15.67
CA TYR A 171 -7.59 -11.14 -17.12
C TYR A 171 -6.49 -12.00 -17.74
N GLU A 172 -6.86 -12.76 -18.76
CA GLU A 172 -5.92 -13.54 -19.59
C GLU A 172 -5.28 -12.65 -20.67
N ASN A 173 -4.33 -13.21 -21.42
CA ASN A 173 -3.69 -12.57 -22.58
C ASN A 173 -3.00 -11.24 -22.28
N TRP A 174 -1.99 -11.27 -21.42
CA TRP A 174 -1.16 -10.11 -21.08
C TRP A 174 -0.82 -9.20 -22.27
N ASN A 175 -0.53 -9.77 -23.47
CA ASN A 175 -0.14 -8.99 -24.66
C ASN A 175 -1.24 -8.03 -25.13
N GLU A 176 -2.51 -8.36 -24.87
CA GLU A 176 -3.68 -7.59 -25.28
C GLU A 176 -4.10 -6.54 -24.25
N TRP A 177 -3.46 -6.52 -23.10
CA TRP A 177 -3.83 -5.58 -22.03
C TRP A 177 -3.50 -4.14 -22.40
N PRO A 178 -4.37 -3.19 -22.01
CA PRO A 178 -4.06 -1.77 -22.04
C PRO A 178 -2.81 -1.43 -21.23
N LEU A 179 -2.11 -0.37 -21.62
CA LEU A 179 -0.86 0.03 -20.97
C LEU A 179 -1.02 0.36 -19.47
N ASP A 180 -2.13 0.98 -19.10
CA ASP A 180 -2.46 1.30 -17.71
C ASP A 180 -2.59 0.04 -16.84
N GLN A 181 -3.26 -1.01 -17.36
CA GLN A 181 -3.38 -2.29 -16.66
C GLN A 181 -2.03 -2.97 -16.47
N LYS A 182 -1.17 -2.96 -17.51
CA LYS A 182 0.22 -3.45 -17.41
C LYS A 182 1.02 -2.65 -16.39
N PHE A 183 0.86 -1.33 -16.40
CA PHE A 183 1.55 -0.46 -15.46
C PHE A 183 1.17 -0.78 -14.00
N PHE A 184 -0.12 -0.88 -13.68
CA PHE A 184 -0.56 -1.21 -12.32
C PHE A 184 -0.12 -2.61 -11.88
N SER A 185 -0.22 -3.61 -12.75
CA SER A 185 0.22 -4.98 -12.42
C SER A 185 1.74 -5.08 -12.20
N MET A 186 2.54 -4.36 -12.98
CA MET A 186 3.99 -4.27 -12.74
C MET A 186 4.32 -3.56 -11.42
N GLY A 187 3.57 -2.51 -11.07
CA GLY A 187 3.71 -1.84 -9.78
C GLY A 187 3.40 -2.76 -8.59
N GLU A 188 2.34 -3.56 -8.71
CA GLU A 188 1.97 -4.57 -7.70
C GLU A 188 3.03 -5.68 -7.63
N THR A 189 3.48 -6.19 -8.77
CA THR A 189 4.57 -7.18 -8.82
C THR A 189 5.83 -6.63 -8.14
N MET A 190 6.21 -5.40 -8.44
CA MET A 190 7.38 -4.76 -7.83
C MET A 190 7.24 -4.65 -6.31
N ALA A 191 6.07 -4.28 -5.78
CA ALA A 191 5.84 -4.19 -4.34
C ALA A 191 6.07 -5.53 -3.64
N HIS A 192 5.60 -6.63 -4.23
CA HIS A 192 5.79 -7.98 -3.71
C HIS A 192 7.25 -8.44 -3.83
N LEU A 193 7.93 -8.16 -4.95
CA LEU A 193 9.35 -8.49 -5.13
C LEU A 193 10.24 -7.71 -4.14
N VAL A 194 9.96 -6.43 -3.92
CA VAL A 194 10.66 -5.64 -2.88
C VAL A 194 10.47 -6.26 -1.50
N HIS A 195 9.26 -6.71 -1.18
CA HIS A 195 9.01 -7.40 0.09
C HIS A 195 9.82 -8.70 0.22
N LEU A 196 9.84 -9.55 -0.82
CA LEU A 196 10.66 -10.77 -0.84
C LEU A 196 12.16 -10.49 -0.73
N VAL A 197 12.65 -9.40 -1.32
CA VAL A 197 14.05 -8.95 -1.15
C VAL A 197 14.32 -8.52 0.28
N CYS A 198 13.40 -7.78 0.90
CA CYS A 198 13.51 -7.35 2.30
C CYS A 198 13.50 -8.54 3.27
N GLU A 199 12.76 -9.59 2.96
CA GLU A 199 12.78 -10.85 3.72
C GLU A 199 14.02 -11.71 3.45
N GLY A 200 14.85 -11.36 2.45
CA GLY A 200 16.03 -12.13 2.05
C GLY A 200 15.71 -13.42 1.29
N LYS A 201 14.46 -13.57 0.79
CA LYS A 201 14.03 -14.73 0.03
C LYS A 201 14.54 -14.72 -1.42
N ILE A 202 14.69 -13.54 -1.99
CA ILE A 202 15.28 -13.31 -3.30
C ILE A 202 16.31 -12.19 -3.22
N LYS A 203 17.18 -12.08 -4.22
CA LYS A 203 18.14 -10.97 -4.40
C LYS A 203 17.70 -10.08 -5.53
N GLN A 204 17.97 -8.78 -5.39
CA GLN A 204 17.82 -7.80 -6.45
C GLN A 204 19.20 -7.30 -6.87
N THR A 205 19.45 -7.28 -8.17
CA THR A 205 20.63 -6.71 -8.82
C THR A 205 20.23 -5.66 -9.84
N ILE A 206 21.17 -4.83 -10.28
CA ILE A 206 20.95 -3.84 -11.33
C ILE A 206 21.82 -4.23 -12.50
N CYS A 207 21.21 -4.44 -13.68
CA CYS A 207 21.89 -4.72 -14.92
C CYS A 207 21.57 -3.63 -15.95
N GLY A 208 22.51 -2.72 -16.19
CA GLY A 208 22.20 -1.49 -16.93
C GLY A 208 21.20 -0.61 -16.18
N ASP A 209 20.07 -0.31 -16.79
CA ASP A 209 18.96 0.47 -16.19
C ASP A 209 17.81 -0.41 -15.68
N GLU A 210 18.00 -1.74 -15.64
CA GLU A 210 16.96 -2.68 -15.27
C GLU A 210 17.25 -3.37 -13.94
N TYR A 211 16.20 -3.62 -13.16
CA TYR A 211 16.24 -4.50 -11.99
C TYR A 211 16.14 -5.95 -12.44
N ARG A 212 16.98 -6.81 -11.82
CA ARG A 212 16.95 -8.26 -11.98
C ARG A 212 16.77 -8.92 -10.63
N PHE A 213 16.04 -10.03 -10.61
CA PHE A 213 15.68 -10.78 -9.42
C PHE A 213 16.14 -12.24 -9.56
N GLU A 214 16.75 -12.77 -8.53
CA GLU A 214 17.27 -14.13 -8.51
C GLU A 214 17.19 -14.75 -7.12
N LEU A 215 17.31 -16.06 -7.02
CA LEU A 215 17.44 -16.74 -5.74
C LEU A 215 18.79 -16.39 -5.06
N PRO A 216 18.86 -16.44 -3.71
CA PRO A 216 20.07 -16.13 -2.93
C PRO A 216 21.28 -16.98 -3.26
#